data_63dda225e1c3c19c9e4241de1fdadec7
#
_entry.id   63dda225e1c3c19c9e4241de1fdadec7
#
_cell.length_a   1.000
_cell.length_b   1.000
_cell.length_c   1.000
_cell.angle_alpha   90.00
_cell.angle_beta   90.00
_cell.angle_gamma   90.00
#
_symmetry.space_group_name_H-M   'P 1'
#
loop_
_entity.id
_entity.type
_entity.pdbx_description
1 polymer ?
#
loop_
_entity_poly.entity_id
_entity_poly.type
_entity_poly.pdbx_seq_one_letter_code
_entity_poly.pdbx_strand_id
1 'polypeptide(L)'
;MKKPVNVAITGAAGNIAYSAIFRIASGQMLGIDQPVNIKLIDIEPAMNALNGVKYELEDCAFPLVNSITTTFDLTEGFDRCDYALLIGAKPRMKGMERKDLLKDNGKIFKPQGKAIDEVANKNIKVLVVGNPANTNALIAMHNAPSIQPSQFTSMMRLDHDRSLAQVANKFNVSINEVKKIIVWGNHSNTQVPDLSYAEVSGTDIKNIMSEDWYANNFIPRIQKRGAEIIEARGLSSAASAANAAIAHMRDWILGNNDWLSIGQISNGNPFGISDNLMFSFPSYCSDGNYSMIDNLTISEVLNILCKKYHLII
;
A
#
# COMPACT_ATOMS: atom_id res chain seq x y z
N MET A 1 -13.17 5.75 26.63
CA MET A 1 -12.65 5.89 25.25
C MET A 1 -11.17 5.58 25.24
N LYS A 2 -10.66 4.97 24.18
CA LYS A 2 -9.21 4.78 23.97
C LYS A 2 -8.50 6.14 23.90
N LYS A 3 -7.19 6.17 24.16
CA LYS A 3 -6.41 7.39 23.93
C LYS A 3 -6.31 7.68 22.43
N PRO A 4 -6.38 8.95 21.98
CA PRO A 4 -6.17 9.30 20.59
C PRO A 4 -4.80 8.84 20.10
N VAL A 5 -4.73 8.34 18.87
CA VAL A 5 -3.48 8.02 18.15
C VAL A 5 -3.22 9.03 17.05
N ASN A 6 -1.95 9.25 16.72
CA ASN A 6 -1.54 10.23 15.74
C ASN A 6 -1.36 9.56 14.36
N VAL A 7 -2.07 10.06 13.35
CA VAL A 7 -2.03 9.57 11.97
C VAL A 7 -1.55 10.68 11.06
N ALA A 8 -0.37 10.48 10.45
CA ALA A 8 0.19 11.40 9.46
C ALA A 8 -0.15 10.95 8.03
N ILE A 9 -0.51 11.90 7.17
CA ILE A 9 -0.83 11.63 5.77
C ILE A 9 -0.09 12.67 4.92
N THR A 10 0.80 12.22 4.02
CA THR A 10 1.53 13.10 3.11
C THR A 10 0.85 13.21 1.75
N GLY A 11 1.04 14.33 1.04
CA GLY A 11 0.29 14.63 -0.18
C GLY A 11 -1.20 14.77 0.09
N ALA A 12 -1.54 15.34 1.25
CA ALA A 12 -2.87 15.30 1.83
C ALA A 12 -3.91 16.13 1.05
N ALA A 13 -3.48 17.09 0.22
CA ALA A 13 -4.35 17.80 -0.72
C ALA A 13 -4.62 17.01 -2.02
N GLY A 14 -3.95 15.85 -2.24
CA GLY A 14 -4.11 15.05 -3.43
C GLY A 14 -5.32 14.11 -3.40
N ASN A 15 -5.80 13.68 -4.58
CA ASN A 15 -7.05 12.91 -4.73
C ASN A 15 -7.09 11.58 -3.95
N ILE A 16 -5.96 10.86 -3.86
CA ILE A 16 -5.89 9.60 -3.11
C ILE A 16 -6.03 9.88 -1.62
N ALA A 17 -5.25 10.84 -1.11
CA ALA A 17 -5.30 11.24 0.29
C ALA A 17 -6.67 11.80 0.67
N TYR A 18 -7.23 12.68 -0.14
CA TYR A 18 -8.59 13.21 0.05
C TYR A 18 -9.61 12.07 0.22
N SER A 19 -9.57 11.06 -0.67
CA SER A 19 -10.47 9.89 -0.56
C SER A 19 -10.20 9.02 0.69
N ALA A 20 -8.98 9.02 1.24
CA ALA A 20 -8.60 8.22 2.41
C ALA A 20 -8.90 8.92 3.74
N ILE A 21 -8.68 10.23 3.83
CA ILE A 21 -8.75 11.02 5.08
C ILE A 21 -10.13 10.89 5.75
N PHE A 22 -11.21 11.05 5.02
CA PHE A 22 -12.58 10.95 5.55
C PHE A 22 -12.92 9.54 6.03
N ARG A 23 -12.34 8.52 5.42
CA ARG A 23 -12.47 7.11 5.82
C ARG A 23 -11.66 6.79 7.07
N ILE A 24 -10.49 7.40 7.24
CA ILE A 24 -9.72 7.33 8.49
C ILE A 24 -10.52 7.98 9.61
N ALA A 25 -11.03 9.19 9.37
CA ALA A 25 -11.83 9.96 10.30
C ALA A 25 -13.12 9.24 10.74
N SER A 26 -13.74 8.47 9.84
CA SER A 26 -14.93 7.66 10.13
C SER A 26 -14.66 6.33 10.84
N GLY A 27 -13.37 6.01 11.13
CA GLY A 27 -12.97 4.80 11.84
C GLY A 27 -12.76 3.55 10.97
N GLN A 28 -12.80 3.67 9.63
CA GLN A 28 -12.65 2.49 8.75
C GLN A 28 -11.23 1.88 8.77
N MET A 29 -10.21 2.63 9.20
CA MET A 29 -8.84 2.14 9.29
C MET A 29 -8.50 1.54 10.66
N LEU A 30 -8.90 2.19 11.76
CA LEU A 30 -8.46 1.87 13.12
C LEU A 30 -9.57 1.30 14.02
N GLY A 31 -10.76 1.15 13.47
CA GLY A 31 -11.95 0.73 14.24
C GLY A 31 -12.81 1.92 14.69
N ILE A 32 -14.07 1.61 14.99
CA ILE A 32 -15.12 2.59 15.29
C ILE A 32 -15.02 3.19 16.72
N ASP A 33 -14.08 2.72 17.50
CA ASP A 33 -13.86 3.14 18.89
C ASP A 33 -12.47 3.77 19.13
N GLN A 34 -11.66 3.97 18.07
CA GLN A 34 -10.33 4.55 18.14
C GLN A 34 -10.34 6.04 17.74
N PRO A 35 -10.20 6.98 18.70
CA PRO A 35 -10.02 8.39 18.40
C PRO A 35 -8.69 8.66 17.69
N VAL A 36 -8.67 9.67 16.79
CA VAL A 36 -7.51 10.01 15.99
C VAL A 36 -7.17 11.50 16.04
N ASN A 37 -5.88 11.81 16.07
CA ASN A 37 -5.32 13.10 15.71
C ASN A 37 -4.82 12.99 14.27
N ILE A 38 -5.40 13.74 13.34
CA ILE A 38 -5.07 13.66 11.91
C ILE A 38 -4.08 14.79 11.58
N LYS A 39 -2.91 14.42 11.07
CA LYS A 39 -1.86 15.35 10.65
C LYS A 39 -1.74 15.31 9.13
N LEU A 40 -2.23 16.37 8.50
CA LEU A 40 -2.24 16.56 7.07
C LEU A 40 -0.97 17.29 6.64
N ILE A 41 -0.14 16.61 5.85
CA ILE A 41 1.17 17.11 5.41
C ILE A 41 1.15 17.27 3.90
N ASP A 42 1.54 18.44 3.41
CA ASP A 42 1.76 18.65 1.98
C ASP A 42 2.90 19.64 1.75
N ILE A 43 3.21 19.96 0.51
CA ILE A 43 4.21 20.98 0.16
C ILE A 43 3.65 22.38 0.42
N GLU A 44 4.50 23.35 0.70
CA GLU A 44 4.11 24.73 0.99
C GLU A 44 3.16 25.35 -0.05
N PRO A 45 3.34 25.16 -1.37
CA PRO A 45 2.39 25.69 -2.37
C PRO A 45 0.98 25.06 -2.32
N ALA A 46 0.82 23.91 -1.70
CA ALA A 46 -0.46 23.21 -1.58
C ALA A 46 -1.23 23.57 -0.29
N MET A 47 -0.67 24.41 0.60
CA MET A 47 -1.26 24.69 1.92
C MET A 47 -2.66 25.30 1.86
N ASN A 48 -2.93 26.11 0.84
CA ASN A 48 -4.29 26.66 0.68
C ASN A 48 -5.32 25.58 0.36
N ALA A 49 -5.00 24.66 -0.55
CA ALA A 49 -5.86 23.51 -0.86
C ALA A 49 -5.98 22.57 0.35
N LEU A 50 -4.88 22.36 1.10
CA LEU A 50 -4.86 21.55 2.30
C LEU A 50 -5.78 22.09 3.40
N ASN A 51 -5.84 23.41 3.56
CA ASN A 51 -6.77 24.05 4.49
C ASN A 51 -8.22 23.83 4.06
N GLY A 52 -8.51 23.80 2.75
CA GLY A 52 -9.83 23.43 2.23
C GLY A 52 -10.23 22.00 2.65
N VAL A 53 -9.30 21.03 2.53
CA VAL A 53 -9.53 19.65 2.99
C VAL A 53 -9.80 19.61 4.50
N LYS A 54 -9.06 20.40 5.29
CA LYS A 54 -9.28 20.51 6.73
C LYS A 54 -10.69 21.04 7.05
N TYR A 55 -11.14 22.09 6.38
CA TYR A 55 -12.47 22.65 6.60
C TYR A 55 -13.58 21.64 6.30
N GLU A 56 -13.51 20.92 5.16
CA GLU A 56 -14.47 19.86 4.86
C GLU A 56 -14.45 18.73 5.90
N LEU A 57 -13.27 18.39 6.41
CA LEU A 57 -13.14 17.36 7.44
C LEU A 57 -13.75 17.81 8.78
N GLU A 58 -13.61 19.09 9.11
CA GLU A 58 -14.27 19.72 10.28
C GLU A 58 -15.79 19.74 10.10
N ASP A 59 -16.29 20.10 8.91
CA ASP A 59 -17.72 20.14 8.57
C ASP A 59 -18.39 18.76 8.64
N CYS A 60 -17.63 17.66 8.43
CA CYS A 60 -18.15 16.29 8.59
C CYS A 60 -18.45 15.92 10.06
N ALA A 61 -17.92 16.64 11.03
CA ALA A 61 -18.16 16.46 12.47
C ALA A 61 -17.97 15.00 12.95
N PHE A 62 -16.95 14.30 12.45
CA PHE A 62 -16.67 12.90 12.82
C PHE A 62 -16.35 12.77 14.32
N PRO A 63 -17.09 11.94 15.08
CA PRO A 63 -16.93 11.85 16.53
C PRO A 63 -15.60 11.25 16.97
N LEU A 64 -14.85 10.57 16.07
CA LEU A 64 -13.54 9.99 16.36
C LEU A 64 -12.40 10.99 16.11
N VAL A 65 -12.62 12.10 15.47
CA VAL A 65 -11.60 13.12 15.20
C VAL A 65 -11.39 13.96 16.45
N ASN A 66 -10.24 13.81 17.10
CA ASN A 66 -9.86 14.60 18.27
C ASN A 66 -9.18 15.92 17.88
N SER A 67 -8.32 15.92 16.86
CA SER A 67 -7.68 17.11 16.33
C SER A 67 -7.28 16.94 14.85
N ILE A 68 -7.19 18.08 14.14
CA ILE A 68 -6.72 18.15 12.75
C ILE A 68 -5.63 19.22 12.67
N THR A 69 -4.45 18.84 12.19
CA THR A 69 -3.32 19.75 11.95
C THR A 69 -2.96 19.74 10.47
N THR A 70 -2.67 20.91 9.90
CA THR A 70 -2.15 21.08 8.54
C THR A 70 -0.75 21.69 8.62
N THR A 71 0.22 21.12 7.92
CA THR A 71 1.60 21.63 7.93
C THR A 71 2.36 21.24 6.65
N PHE A 72 3.40 22.00 6.32
CA PHE A 72 4.42 21.62 5.35
C PHE A 72 5.74 21.21 6.01
N ASP A 73 5.86 21.41 7.33
CA ASP A 73 7.00 20.97 8.11
C ASP A 73 6.88 19.48 8.45
N LEU A 74 7.86 18.70 8.01
CA LEU A 74 7.87 17.25 8.22
C LEU A 74 8.09 16.87 9.68
N THR A 75 8.85 17.66 10.44
CA THR A 75 9.11 17.41 11.86
C THR A 75 7.84 17.61 12.68
N GLU A 76 7.12 18.70 12.43
CA GLU A 76 5.80 18.91 13.03
C GLU A 76 4.80 17.83 12.61
N GLY A 77 4.80 17.50 11.32
CA GLY A 77 3.87 16.52 10.74
C GLY A 77 4.04 15.12 11.28
N PHE A 78 5.26 14.67 11.52
CA PHE A 78 5.54 13.34 12.04
C PHE A 78 5.75 13.27 13.55
N ASP A 79 5.70 14.41 14.29
CA ASP A 79 5.89 14.41 15.74
C ASP A 79 4.98 13.42 16.44
N ARG A 80 5.56 12.47 17.16
CA ARG A 80 4.86 11.42 17.92
C ARG A 80 3.80 10.65 17.12
N CYS A 81 3.97 10.50 15.79
CA CYS A 81 3.04 9.71 14.98
C CYS A 81 3.14 8.21 15.27
N ASP A 82 1.97 7.57 15.32
CA ASP A 82 1.79 6.13 15.48
C ASP A 82 1.63 5.45 14.11
N TYR A 83 1.03 6.17 13.15
CA TYR A 83 0.77 5.69 11.79
C TYR A 83 1.11 6.75 10.78
N ALA A 84 1.71 6.37 9.66
CA ALA A 84 1.98 7.26 8.55
C ALA A 84 1.60 6.63 7.20
N LEU A 85 0.84 7.39 6.39
CA LEU A 85 0.54 7.06 5.01
C LEU A 85 1.30 8.03 4.11
N LEU A 86 2.37 7.57 3.46
CA LEU A 86 3.18 8.37 2.56
C LEU A 86 2.60 8.27 1.14
N ILE A 87 1.66 9.15 0.83
CA ILE A 87 0.88 9.14 -0.42
C ILE A 87 1.47 10.07 -1.47
N GLY A 88 1.95 11.25 -1.05
CA GLY A 88 2.51 12.25 -1.94
C GLY A 88 3.77 11.76 -2.65
N ALA A 89 3.77 11.82 -3.97
CA ALA A 89 4.92 11.49 -4.81
C ALA A 89 4.88 12.29 -6.11
N LYS A 90 6.05 12.47 -6.75
CA LYS A 90 6.10 13.08 -8.07
C LYS A 90 5.66 12.05 -9.12
N PRO A 91 4.58 12.32 -9.90
CA PRO A 91 4.13 11.41 -10.94
C PRO A 91 5.13 11.36 -12.09
N ARG A 92 5.17 10.22 -12.80
CA ARG A 92 5.97 10.10 -14.02
C ARG A 92 5.34 10.92 -15.14
N MET A 93 6.07 11.89 -15.67
CA MET A 93 5.67 12.69 -16.83
C MET A 93 6.03 11.96 -18.12
N LYS A 94 5.29 12.26 -19.22
CA LYS A 94 5.63 11.74 -20.55
C LYS A 94 7.03 12.20 -20.96
N GLY A 95 7.89 11.26 -21.35
CA GLY A 95 9.30 11.52 -21.71
C GLY A 95 10.28 11.55 -20.54
N MET A 96 9.83 11.42 -19.28
CA MET A 96 10.73 11.37 -18.12
C MET A 96 11.43 10.00 -18.05
N GLU A 97 12.75 10.00 -17.91
CA GLU A 97 13.53 8.78 -17.68
C GLU A 97 13.29 8.23 -16.26
N ARG A 98 13.42 6.91 -16.12
CA ARG A 98 13.23 6.24 -14.82
C ARG A 98 14.20 6.78 -13.75
N LYS A 99 15.46 7.05 -14.12
CA LYS A 99 16.48 7.57 -13.20
C LYS A 99 16.12 8.96 -12.65
N ASP A 100 15.50 9.82 -13.47
CA ASP A 100 15.10 11.17 -13.05
C ASP A 100 13.92 11.11 -12.10
N LEU A 101 12.94 10.23 -12.40
CA LEU A 101 11.83 9.97 -11.48
C LEU A 101 12.32 9.47 -10.11
N LEU A 102 13.29 8.56 -10.09
CA LEU A 102 13.88 8.03 -8.85
C LEU A 102 14.62 9.13 -8.07
N LYS A 103 15.39 9.96 -8.77
CA LYS A 103 16.10 11.10 -8.17
C LYS A 103 15.14 12.11 -7.55
N ASP A 104 14.07 12.45 -8.25
CA ASP A 104 13.08 13.41 -7.77
C ASP A 104 12.28 12.87 -6.60
N ASN A 105 11.84 11.61 -6.65
CA ASN A 105 11.17 10.98 -5.50
C ASN A 105 12.13 10.78 -4.32
N GLY A 106 13.42 10.53 -4.56
CA GLY A 106 14.44 10.50 -3.51
C GLY A 106 14.52 11.79 -2.70
N LYS A 107 14.30 12.96 -3.34
CA LYS A 107 14.22 14.25 -2.65
C LYS A 107 13.00 14.41 -1.76
N ILE A 108 11.94 13.64 -2.02
CA ILE A 108 10.70 13.64 -1.23
C ILE A 108 10.80 12.65 -0.07
N PHE A 109 11.16 11.38 -0.35
CA PHE A 109 11.09 10.31 0.65
C PHE A 109 12.28 10.26 1.60
N LYS A 110 13.46 10.76 1.19
CA LYS A 110 14.63 10.88 2.08
C LYS A 110 14.39 11.80 3.28
N PRO A 111 13.93 13.06 3.12
CA PRO A 111 13.60 13.89 4.27
C PRO A 111 12.43 13.37 5.09
N GLN A 112 11.44 12.72 4.48
CA GLN A 112 10.34 12.08 5.23
C GLN A 112 10.87 10.95 6.13
N GLY A 113 11.75 10.07 5.61
CA GLY A 113 12.38 9.02 6.41
C GLY A 113 13.17 9.59 7.60
N LYS A 114 13.96 10.65 7.37
CA LYS A 114 14.73 11.33 8.43
C LYS A 114 13.82 11.92 9.52
N ALA A 115 12.75 12.63 9.13
CA ALA A 115 11.83 13.22 10.10
C ALA A 115 11.11 12.12 10.90
N ILE A 116 10.68 11.02 10.26
CA ILE A 116 10.10 9.85 10.94
C ILE A 116 11.11 9.29 11.97
N ASP A 117 12.37 9.13 11.60
CA ASP A 117 13.42 8.64 12.50
C ASP A 117 13.60 9.53 13.73
N GLU A 118 13.54 10.83 13.52
CA GLU A 118 13.84 11.85 14.55
C GLU A 118 12.68 12.00 15.54
N VAL A 119 11.43 12.15 15.06
CA VAL A 119 10.33 12.62 15.92
C VAL A 119 9.13 11.68 16.04
N ALA A 120 9.03 10.64 15.22
CA ALA A 120 7.91 9.70 15.33
C ALA A 120 8.08 8.71 16.48
N ASN A 121 6.98 8.07 16.89
CA ASN A 121 7.03 6.96 17.82
C ASN A 121 7.86 5.80 17.22
N LYS A 122 8.70 5.15 18.03
CA LYS A 122 9.59 4.07 17.54
C LYS A 122 8.83 2.84 17.03
N ASN A 123 7.58 2.69 17.41
CA ASN A 123 6.67 1.64 16.93
C ASN A 123 5.73 2.12 15.82
N ILE A 124 6.05 3.24 15.14
CA ILE A 124 5.27 3.76 14.03
C ILE A 124 5.09 2.70 12.93
N LYS A 125 3.91 2.64 12.31
CA LYS A 125 3.68 1.84 11.10
C LYS A 125 3.57 2.75 9.89
N VAL A 126 4.41 2.51 8.90
CA VAL A 126 4.53 3.36 7.70
C VAL A 126 4.10 2.60 6.47
N LEU A 127 3.04 3.07 5.81
CA LEU A 127 2.62 2.58 4.50
C LEU A 127 3.01 3.59 3.41
N VAL A 128 3.80 3.15 2.45
CA VAL A 128 4.15 3.94 1.27
C VAL A 128 3.22 3.58 0.11
N VAL A 129 2.51 4.60 -0.37
CA VAL A 129 1.54 4.53 -1.46
C VAL A 129 2.06 5.23 -2.71
N GLY A 130 2.81 6.32 -2.52
CA GLY A 130 3.35 7.15 -3.59
C GLY A 130 4.31 6.39 -4.51
N ASN A 131 4.03 6.39 -5.83
CA ASN A 131 4.81 5.64 -6.81
C ASN A 131 6.15 6.30 -7.19
N PRO A 132 7.20 5.47 -7.43
CA PRO A 132 7.25 4.00 -7.34
C PRO A 132 7.30 3.48 -5.89
N ALA A 133 6.20 2.91 -5.41
CA ALA A 133 5.95 2.65 -3.99
C ALA A 133 7.05 1.80 -3.32
N ASN A 134 7.47 0.71 -3.95
CA ASN A 134 8.51 -0.17 -3.39
C ASN A 134 9.85 0.56 -3.22
N THR A 135 10.29 1.31 -4.24
CA THR A 135 11.53 2.07 -4.18
C THR A 135 11.45 3.20 -3.15
N ASN A 136 10.32 3.90 -3.11
CA ASN A 136 10.11 5.00 -2.18
C ASN A 136 10.06 4.50 -0.72
N ALA A 137 9.47 3.34 -0.48
CA ALA A 137 9.49 2.68 0.83
C ALA A 137 10.90 2.31 1.27
N LEU A 138 11.72 1.77 0.35
CA LEU A 138 13.12 1.46 0.62
C LEU A 138 13.93 2.72 0.95
N ILE A 139 13.71 3.81 0.21
CA ILE A 139 14.38 5.11 0.47
C ILE A 139 13.99 5.64 1.86
N ALA A 140 12.70 5.67 2.19
CA ALA A 140 12.24 6.15 3.49
C ALA A 140 12.83 5.32 4.63
N MET A 141 12.75 3.99 4.52
CA MET A 141 13.29 3.02 5.50
C MET A 141 14.78 3.22 5.73
N HIS A 142 15.60 3.31 4.67
CA HIS A 142 17.04 3.51 4.82
C HIS A 142 17.44 4.87 5.42
N ASN A 143 16.52 5.84 5.41
CA ASN A 143 16.73 7.14 6.04
C ASN A 143 16.08 7.25 7.43
N ALA A 144 15.59 6.14 7.98
CA ALA A 144 15.05 6.03 9.33
C ALA A 144 15.72 4.87 10.08
N PRO A 145 17.04 4.95 10.36
CA PRO A 145 17.83 3.81 10.87
C PRO A 145 17.46 3.37 12.28
N SER A 146 16.80 4.19 13.08
CA SER A 146 16.35 3.83 14.42
C SER A 146 14.94 3.20 14.45
N ILE A 147 14.27 3.14 13.30
CA ILE A 147 12.96 2.46 13.14
C ILE A 147 13.21 1.08 12.52
N GLN A 148 12.55 0.06 13.07
CA GLN A 148 12.71 -1.31 12.55
C GLN A 148 12.26 -1.41 11.08
N PRO A 149 13.00 -2.10 10.19
CA PRO A 149 12.62 -2.27 8.79
C PRO A 149 11.21 -2.84 8.57
N SER A 150 10.75 -3.71 9.46
CA SER A 150 9.39 -4.28 9.44
C SER A 150 8.28 -3.26 9.71
N GLN A 151 8.61 -2.06 10.13
CA GLN A 151 7.67 -0.96 10.29
C GLN A 151 7.37 -0.21 8.99
N PHE A 152 8.09 -0.52 7.91
CA PHE A 152 7.87 0.06 6.59
C PHE A 152 7.30 -0.97 5.62
N THR A 153 6.19 -0.61 4.98
CA THR A 153 5.56 -1.42 3.93
C THR A 153 5.28 -0.59 2.69
N SER A 154 5.21 -1.23 1.53
CA SER A 154 4.72 -0.62 0.29
C SER A 154 3.36 -1.22 -0.10
N MET A 155 2.49 -0.40 -0.68
CA MET A 155 1.13 -0.80 -1.00
C MET A 155 1.07 -1.72 -2.22
N MET A 156 0.85 -3.01 -1.98
CA MET A 156 0.50 -4.02 -2.98
C MET A 156 -0.99 -4.40 -2.92
N ARG A 157 -1.69 -3.91 -1.92
CA ARG A 157 -3.10 -4.25 -1.65
C ARG A 157 -4.03 -3.90 -2.82
N LEU A 158 -3.76 -2.85 -3.57
CA LEU A 158 -4.58 -2.51 -4.74
C LEU A 158 -4.53 -3.60 -5.82
N ASP A 159 -3.36 -4.18 -6.06
CA ASP A 159 -3.19 -5.25 -7.04
C ASP A 159 -3.77 -6.57 -6.53
N HIS A 160 -3.66 -6.80 -5.23
CA HIS A 160 -4.33 -7.90 -4.54
C HIS A 160 -5.86 -7.80 -4.68
N ASP A 161 -6.46 -6.66 -4.36
CA ASP A 161 -7.91 -6.41 -4.47
C ASP A 161 -8.40 -6.53 -5.93
N ARG A 162 -7.60 -6.06 -6.89
CA ARG A 162 -7.87 -6.25 -8.32
C ARG A 162 -7.90 -7.73 -8.70
N SER A 163 -6.97 -8.52 -8.16
CA SER A 163 -6.91 -9.97 -8.40
C SER A 163 -8.12 -10.67 -7.81
N LEU A 164 -8.50 -10.37 -6.57
CA LEU A 164 -9.72 -10.86 -5.95
C LEU A 164 -10.97 -10.56 -6.81
N ALA A 165 -11.11 -9.30 -7.25
CA ALA A 165 -12.26 -8.87 -8.05
C ALA A 165 -12.31 -9.57 -9.43
N GLN A 166 -11.17 -9.80 -10.08
CA GLN A 166 -11.14 -10.49 -11.38
C GLN A 166 -11.49 -11.98 -11.24
N VAL A 167 -11.03 -12.64 -10.17
CA VAL A 167 -11.40 -14.04 -9.89
C VAL A 167 -12.88 -14.14 -9.54
N ALA A 168 -13.38 -13.31 -8.63
CA ALA A 168 -14.79 -13.28 -8.26
C ALA A 168 -15.72 -13.07 -9.47
N ASN A 169 -15.37 -12.12 -10.35
CA ASN A 169 -16.12 -11.87 -11.59
C ASN A 169 -16.04 -13.05 -12.57
N LYS A 170 -14.89 -13.72 -12.71
CA LYS A 170 -14.73 -14.88 -13.59
C LYS A 170 -15.63 -16.03 -13.21
N PHE A 171 -15.75 -16.30 -11.92
CA PHE A 171 -16.52 -17.43 -11.39
C PHE A 171 -17.94 -17.05 -10.93
N ASN A 172 -18.31 -15.76 -11.05
CA ASN A 172 -19.59 -15.22 -10.63
C ASN A 172 -19.94 -15.54 -9.16
N VAL A 173 -18.95 -15.29 -8.28
CA VAL A 173 -19.05 -15.49 -6.83
C VAL A 173 -18.83 -14.17 -6.08
N SER A 174 -19.17 -14.16 -4.78
CA SER A 174 -18.80 -13.05 -3.90
C SER A 174 -17.27 -12.96 -3.73
N ILE A 175 -16.73 -11.74 -3.57
CA ILE A 175 -15.32 -11.53 -3.24
C ILE A 175 -14.91 -12.30 -1.96
N ASN A 176 -15.81 -12.43 -1.00
CA ASN A 176 -15.55 -13.15 0.25
C ASN A 176 -15.33 -14.66 0.07
N GLU A 177 -15.73 -15.21 -1.07
CA GLU A 177 -15.55 -16.62 -1.41
C GLU A 177 -14.21 -16.90 -2.11
N VAL A 178 -13.46 -15.85 -2.46
CA VAL A 178 -12.11 -15.96 -3.05
C VAL A 178 -11.07 -15.79 -1.95
N LYS A 179 -10.17 -16.76 -1.81
CA LYS A 179 -9.16 -16.83 -0.76
C LYS A 179 -7.76 -17.08 -1.30
N LYS A 180 -6.75 -16.77 -0.51
CA LYS A 180 -5.32 -17.11 -0.74
C LYS A 180 -4.75 -16.58 -2.05
N ILE A 181 -5.19 -15.40 -2.47
CA ILE A 181 -4.58 -14.68 -3.60
C ILE A 181 -3.21 -14.15 -3.19
N ILE A 182 -2.25 -14.24 -4.10
CA ILE A 182 -0.90 -13.68 -3.91
C ILE A 182 -0.58 -12.76 -5.09
N VAL A 183 0.08 -11.65 -4.80
CA VAL A 183 0.72 -10.80 -5.82
C VAL A 183 2.17 -10.61 -5.45
N TRP A 184 3.07 -11.17 -6.24
CA TRP A 184 4.52 -11.10 -6.02
C TRP A 184 5.13 -9.86 -6.68
N GLY A 185 6.22 -9.36 -6.10
CA GLY A 185 7.10 -8.40 -6.77
C GLY A 185 6.85 -6.95 -6.42
N ASN A 186 6.95 -6.09 -7.43
CA ASN A 186 6.82 -4.64 -7.31
C ASN A 186 5.45 -4.17 -7.78
N HIS A 187 4.97 -3.08 -7.22
CA HIS A 187 3.79 -2.37 -7.76
C HIS A 187 4.12 -1.74 -9.13
N SER A 188 4.11 -2.57 -10.16
CA SER A 188 4.45 -2.21 -11.55
C SER A 188 3.89 -3.24 -12.53
N ASN A 189 4.08 -3.04 -13.83
CA ASN A 189 3.69 -4.01 -14.86
C ASN A 189 4.49 -5.33 -14.80
N THR A 190 5.47 -5.45 -13.89
CA THR A 190 6.24 -6.69 -13.68
C THR A 190 5.75 -7.50 -12.47
N GLN A 191 4.74 -7.04 -11.77
CA GLN A 191 4.09 -7.81 -10.71
C GLN A 191 3.53 -9.12 -11.24
N VAL A 192 3.54 -10.14 -10.41
CA VAL A 192 3.04 -11.47 -10.78
C VAL A 192 1.88 -11.85 -9.86
N PRO A 193 0.62 -11.70 -10.32
CA PRO A 193 -0.52 -12.23 -9.59
C PRO A 193 -0.53 -13.76 -9.72
N ASP A 194 -0.52 -14.44 -8.58
CA ASP A 194 -0.38 -15.87 -8.46
C ASP A 194 -1.64 -16.50 -7.86
N LEU A 195 -2.19 -17.46 -8.57
CA LEU A 195 -3.38 -18.22 -8.18
C LEU A 195 -3.06 -19.66 -7.74
N SER A 196 -1.78 -20.01 -7.58
CA SER A 196 -1.36 -21.39 -7.29
C SER A 196 -1.96 -21.97 -6.01
N TYR A 197 -2.37 -21.14 -5.08
CA TYR A 197 -2.99 -21.51 -3.81
C TYR A 197 -4.41 -20.98 -3.65
N ALA A 198 -4.91 -20.27 -4.66
CA ALA A 198 -6.20 -19.62 -4.56
C ALA A 198 -7.36 -20.62 -4.48
N GLU A 199 -8.35 -20.26 -3.69
CA GLU A 199 -9.59 -21.02 -3.50
C GLU A 199 -10.79 -20.16 -3.90
N VAL A 200 -11.78 -20.80 -4.50
CA VAL A 200 -13.09 -20.20 -4.84
C VAL A 200 -14.18 -21.07 -4.24
N SER A 201 -14.98 -20.51 -3.34
CA SER A 201 -16.03 -21.24 -2.61
C SER A 201 -15.53 -22.55 -1.96
N GLY A 202 -14.28 -22.53 -1.44
CA GLY A 202 -13.62 -23.70 -0.83
C GLY A 202 -13.05 -24.73 -1.81
N THR A 203 -13.12 -24.46 -3.11
CA THR A 203 -12.54 -25.33 -4.16
C THR A 203 -11.18 -24.74 -4.62
N ASP A 204 -10.15 -25.58 -4.73
CA ASP A 204 -8.89 -25.17 -5.35
C ASP A 204 -9.12 -24.68 -6.77
N ILE A 205 -8.69 -23.46 -7.05
CA ILE A 205 -8.92 -22.79 -8.33
C ILE A 205 -8.35 -23.56 -9.52
N LYS A 206 -7.28 -24.33 -9.33
CA LYS A 206 -6.67 -25.16 -10.37
C LYS A 206 -7.62 -26.18 -10.96
N ASN A 207 -8.61 -26.63 -10.19
CA ASN A 207 -9.60 -27.60 -10.64
C ASN A 207 -10.72 -26.99 -11.52
N ILE A 208 -10.84 -25.67 -11.54
CA ILE A 208 -11.93 -24.95 -12.20
C ILE A 208 -11.46 -23.86 -13.17
N MET A 209 -10.17 -23.54 -13.17
CA MET A 209 -9.56 -22.48 -13.98
C MET A 209 -8.88 -23.10 -15.21
N SER A 210 -9.01 -22.46 -16.38
CA SER A 210 -8.16 -22.80 -17.53
C SER A 210 -6.84 -22.04 -17.50
N GLU A 211 -5.76 -22.70 -17.88
CA GLU A 211 -4.42 -22.10 -17.99
C GLU A 211 -4.40 -20.94 -19.00
N ASP A 212 -5.16 -21.06 -20.11
CA ASP A 212 -5.29 -20.00 -21.10
C ASP A 212 -5.85 -18.71 -20.50
N TRP A 213 -6.94 -18.81 -19.71
CA TRP A 213 -7.49 -17.64 -19.05
C TRP A 213 -6.51 -17.04 -18.05
N TYR A 214 -5.79 -17.85 -17.28
CA TYR A 214 -4.80 -17.38 -16.32
C TYR A 214 -3.67 -16.62 -17.00
N ALA A 215 -3.04 -17.23 -18.02
CA ALA A 215 -1.85 -16.66 -18.68
C ALA A 215 -2.18 -15.49 -19.62
N ASN A 216 -3.27 -15.60 -20.40
CA ASN A 216 -3.55 -14.67 -21.49
C ASN A 216 -4.60 -13.60 -21.16
N ASN A 217 -5.35 -13.76 -20.05
CA ASN A 217 -6.36 -12.80 -19.64
C ASN A 217 -6.09 -12.24 -18.25
N PHE A 218 -5.97 -13.09 -17.22
CA PHE A 218 -5.87 -12.64 -15.82
C PHE A 218 -4.58 -11.87 -15.55
N ILE A 219 -3.40 -12.48 -15.76
CA ILE A 219 -2.11 -11.84 -15.49
C ILE A 219 -1.97 -10.49 -16.25
N PRO A 220 -2.16 -10.43 -17.59
CA PRO A 220 -2.02 -9.19 -18.33
C PRO A 220 -3.01 -8.10 -17.86
N ARG A 221 -4.23 -8.49 -17.48
CA ARG A 221 -5.25 -7.56 -17.02
C ARG A 221 -4.88 -6.92 -15.68
N ILE A 222 -4.36 -7.70 -14.73
CA ILE A 222 -3.90 -7.15 -13.45
C ILE A 222 -2.72 -6.19 -13.68
N GLN A 223 -1.74 -6.60 -14.49
CA GLN A 223 -0.55 -5.81 -14.80
C GLN A 223 -0.87 -4.47 -15.50
N LYS A 224 -1.90 -4.43 -16.36
CA LYS A 224 -2.29 -3.25 -17.17
C LYS A 224 -3.44 -2.45 -16.57
N ARG A 225 -4.09 -2.90 -15.49
CA ARG A 225 -5.31 -2.30 -14.97
C ARG A 225 -5.19 -0.81 -14.64
N GLY A 226 -4.04 -0.38 -14.17
CA GLY A 226 -3.78 1.04 -13.91
C GLY A 226 -3.85 1.89 -15.20
N ALA A 227 -3.30 1.39 -16.30
CA ALA A 227 -3.34 2.06 -17.60
C ALA A 227 -4.77 2.10 -18.16
N GLU A 228 -5.53 1.00 -18.06
CA GLU A 228 -6.95 0.95 -18.48
C GLU A 228 -7.80 2.01 -17.76
N ILE A 229 -7.56 2.21 -16.46
CA ILE A 229 -8.29 3.23 -15.68
C ILE A 229 -7.92 4.64 -16.16
N ILE A 230 -6.64 4.91 -16.41
CA ILE A 230 -6.18 6.21 -16.92
C ILE A 230 -6.78 6.48 -18.29
N GLU A 231 -6.80 5.49 -19.18
CA GLU A 231 -7.40 5.60 -20.50
C GLU A 231 -8.90 5.93 -20.42
N ALA A 232 -9.64 5.23 -19.55
CA ALA A 232 -11.08 5.40 -19.41
C ALA A 232 -11.48 6.70 -18.67
N ARG A 233 -10.73 7.12 -17.64
CA ARG A 233 -11.08 8.25 -16.76
C ARG A 233 -10.32 9.54 -17.03
N GLY A 234 -9.22 9.48 -17.80
CA GLY A 234 -8.27 10.59 -17.92
C GLY A 234 -7.42 10.85 -16.66
N LEU A 235 -7.64 10.11 -15.59
CA LEU A 235 -6.98 10.25 -14.29
C LEU A 235 -6.61 8.88 -13.72
N SER A 236 -5.55 8.83 -12.92
CA SER A 236 -5.16 7.61 -12.19
C SER A 236 -6.19 7.20 -11.13
N SER A 237 -6.07 5.96 -10.66
CA SER A 237 -6.90 5.45 -9.57
C SER A 237 -6.75 6.31 -8.31
N ALA A 238 -7.85 6.78 -7.75
CA ALA A 238 -7.87 7.54 -6.50
C ALA A 238 -8.66 6.77 -5.43
N ALA A 239 -9.95 6.58 -5.61
CA ALA A 239 -10.81 5.92 -4.62
C ALA A 239 -10.40 4.46 -4.35
N SER A 240 -10.05 3.68 -5.37
CA SER A 240 -9.60 2.30 -5.18
C SER A 240 -8.21 2.22 -4.52
N ALA A 241 -7.31 3.18 -4.81
CA ALA A 241 -6.02 3.27 -4.14
C ALA A 241 -6.19 3.65 -2.66
N ALA A 242 -7.07 4.61 -2.36
CA ALA A 242 -7.43 4.97 -0.99
C ALA A 242 -8.05 3.78 -0.24
N ASN A 243 -8.97 3.04 -0.89
CA ASN A 243 -9.57 1.83 -0.32
C ASN A 243 -8.51 0.78 0.04
N ALA A 244 -7.59 0.52 -0.88
CA ALA A 244 -6.51 -0.44 -0.66
C ALA A 244 -5.55 0.01 0.46
N ALA A 245 -5.22 1.29 0.56
CA ALA A 245 -4.39 1.83 1.63
C ALA A 245 -5.06 1.68 3.01
N ILE A 246 -6.35 2.01 3.11
CA ILE A 246 -7.15 1.82 4.33
C ILE A 246 -7.24 0.34 4.71
N ALA A 247 -7.52 -0.54 3.76
CA ALA A 247 -7.61 -1.98 4.00
C ALA A 247 -6.25 -2.56 4.42
N HIS A 248 -5.14 -2.16 3.77
CA HIS A 248 -3.80 -2.57 4.15
C HIS A 248 -3.48 -2.22 5.60
N MET A 249 -3.66 -0.96 5.98
CA MET A 249 -3.39 -0.50 7.35
C MET A 249 -4.32 -1.15 8.36
N ARG A 250 -5.61 -1.28 8.04
CA ARG A 250 -6.59 -1.93 8.92
C ARG A 250 -6.20 -3.39 9.21
N ASP A 251 -5.89 -4.13 8.16
CA ASP A 251 -5.54 -5.55 8.29
C ASP A 251 -4.20 -5.71 9.03
N TRP A 252 -3.23 -4.85 8.79
CA TRP A 252 -1.97 -4.83 9.54
C TRP A 252 -2.19 -4.56 11.03
N ILE A 253 -3.06 -3.60 11.38
CA ILE A 253 -3.26 -3.13 12.75
C ILE A 253 -4.23 -4.02 13.53
N LEU A 254 -5.33 -4.42 12.90
CA LEU A 254 -6.43 -5.14 13.56
C LEU A 254 -6.39 -6.66 13.31
N GLY A 255 -5.54 -7.10 12.39
CA GLY A 255 -5.48 -8.49 11.96
C GLY A 255 -6.42 -8.82 10.80
N ASN A 256 -6.13 -9.95 10.13
CA ASN A 256 -6.92 -10.50 9.05
C ASN A 256 -6.81 -12.03 9.05
N ASN A 257 -7.89 -12.72 8.67
CA ASN A 257 -7.97 -14.18 8.63
C ASN A 257 -7.61 -14.80 7.27
N ASP A 258 -7.12 -14.00 6.31
CA ASP A 258 -6.75 -14.46 4.98
C ASP A 258 -5.32 -14.01 4.61
N TRP A 259 -4.80 -14.54 3.53
CA TRP A 259 -3.51 -14.12 2.98
C TRP A 259 -3.60 -12.73 2.38
N LEU A 260 -2.55 -11.96 2.58
CA LEU A 260 -2.41 -10.62 2.04
C LEU A 260 -1.10 -10.50 1.26
N SER A 261 -1.09 -9.66 0.26
CA SER A 261 0.14 -9.30 -0.46
C SER A 261 0.70 -8.02 0.14
N ILE A 262 1.82 -8.13 0.85
CA ILE A 262 2.46 -7.00 1.55
C ILE A 262 3.84 -6.75 0.95
N GLY A 263 4.06 -5.53 0.45
CA GLY A 263 5.40 -5.09 0.08
C GLY A 263 6.23 -4.83 1.34
N GLN A 264 7.23 -5.66 1.59
CA GLN A 264 8.06 -5.68 2.79
C GLN A 264 9.53 -5.90 2.44
N ILE A 265 10.42 -5.68 3.40
CA ILE A 265 11.85 -5.95 3.21
C ILE A 265 12.08 -7.45 2.95
N SER A 266 12.90 -7.76 1.96
CA SER A 266 13.14 -9.15 1.50
C SER A 266 14.14 -9.94 2.32
N ASN A 267 14.78 -9.33 3.32
CA ASN A 267 15.86 -9.95 4.07
C ASN A 267 15.39 -11.25 4.74
N GLY A 268 16.15 -12.33 4.53
CA GLY A 268 15.88 -13.63 5.13
C GLY A 268 14.67 -14.35 4.54
N ASN A 269 14.18 -13.96 3.37
CA ASN A 269 13.08 -14.66 2.70
C ASN A 269 13.51 -16.05 2.20
N PRO A 270 12.61 -17.07 2.22
CA PRO A 270 12.93 -18.43 1.78
C PRO A 270 12.80 -18.63 0.26
N PHE A 271 12.43 -17.60 -0.49
CA PHE A 271 12.05 -17.72 -1.90
C PHE A 271 13.17 -17.40 -2.89
N GLY A 272 14.41 -17.17 -2.41
CA GLY A 272 15.55 -16.82 -3.26
C GLY A 272 15.50 -15.40 -3.85
N ILE A 273 14.67 -14.54 -3.31
CA ILE A 273 14.66 -13.11 -3.65
C ILE A 273 15.86 -12.45 -2.99
N SER A 274 16.60 -11.62 -3.73
CA SER A 274 17.75 -10.89 -3.19
C SER A 274 17.38 -10.08 -1.96
N ASP A 275 18.27 -10.04 -0.97
CA ASP A 275 18.11 -9.19 0.21
C ASP A 275 18.12 -7.69 -0.14
N ASN A 276 17.69 -6.87 0.79
CA ASN A 276 17.65 -5.41 0.68
C ASN A 276 16.73 -4.86 -0.42
N LEU A 277 15.68 -5.60 -0.75
CA LEU A 277 14.62 -5.13 -1.64
C LEU A 277 13.32 -4.93 -0.86
N MET A 278 12.53 -3.97 -1.29
CA MET A 278 11.12 -3.89 -0.90
C MET A 278 10.30 -4.69 -1.92
N PHE A 279 9.81 -5.86 -1.53
CA PHE A 279 9.19 -6.84 -2.41
C PHE A 279 7.88 -7.37 -1.82
N SER A 280 6.90 -7.67 -2.66
CA SER A 280 5.61 -8.19 -2.20
C SER A 280 5.67 -9.69 -1.96
N PHE A 281 5.30 -10.08 -0.75
CA PHE A 281 5.20 -11.47 -0.31
C PHE A 281 3.81 -11.76 0.25
N PRO A 282 3.36 -13.04 0.18
CA PRO A 282 2.19 -13.49 0.93
C PRO A 282 2.45 -13.39 2.43
N SER A 283 1.49 -12.87 3.15
CA SER A 283 1.64 -12.60 4.58
C SER A 283 0.33 -12.77 5.34
N TYR A 284 0.43 -13.09 6.63
CA TYR A 284 -0.65 -12.96 7.61
C TYR A 284 -0.48 -11.69 8.43
N CYS A 285 -1.59 -11.12 8.87
CA CYS A 285 -1.60 -10.02 9.83
C CYS A 285 -2.30 -10.44 11.12
N SER A 286 -1.62 -10.27 12.26
CA SER A 286 -2.18 -10.49 13.60
C SER A 286 -1.47 -9.62 14.62
N ASP A 287 -2.19 -9.21 15.66
CA ASP A 287 -1.65 -8.48 16.81
C ASP A 287 -0.81 -7.24 16.45
N GLY A 288 -1.24 -6.53 15.40
CA GLY A 288 -0.54 -5.35 14.90
C GLY A 288 0.77 -5.65 14.17
N ASN A 289 1.03 -6.90 13.79
CA ASN A 289 2.19 -7.33 13.04
C ASN A 289 1.78 -8.06 11.77
N TYR A 290 2.73 -8.27 10.87
CA TYR A 290 2.59 -9.19 9.76
C TYR A 290 3.72 -10.22 9.78
N SER A 291 3.43 -11.41 9.27
CA SER A 291 4.40 -12.49 9.13
C SER A 291 4.32 -13.07 7.73
N MET A 292 5.47 -13.21 7.08
CA MET A 292 5.57 -13.86 5.77
C MET A 292 5.11 -15.32 5.87
N ILE A 293 4.38 -15.79 4.86
CA ILE A 293 4.04 -17.20 4.72
C ILE A 293 5.21 -17.85 4.00
N ASP A 294 6.01 -18.62 4.71
CA ASP A 294 7.32 -19.12 4.28
C ASP A 294 7.33 -20.56 3.76
N ASN A 295 6.25 -21.30 4.01
CA ASN A 295 6.12 -22.74 3.66
C ASN A 295 5.47 -22.98 2.28
N LEU A 296 5.56 -22.01 1.37
CA LEU A 296 5.01 -22.11 0.02
C LEU A 296 6.08 -22.58 -0.98
N THR A 297 5.65 -23.40 -1.93
CA THR A 297 6.45 -23.75 -3.09
C THR A 297 6.16 -22.77 -4.23
N ILE A 298 7.19 -22.11 -4.74
CA ILE A 298 7.07 -21.25 -5.92
C ILE A 298 6.74 -22.14 -7.12
N SER A 299 5.62 -21.87 -7.81
CA SER A 299 5.25 -22.59 -9.02
C SER A 299 6.28 -22.36 -10.15
N GLU A 300 6.39 -23.31 -11.06
CA GLU A 300 7.30 -23.19 -12.21
C GLU A 300 6.97 -21.95 -13.05
N VAL A 301 5.69 -21.65 -13.25
CA VAL A 301 5.23 -20.45 -13.96
C VAL A 301 5.69 -19.17 -13.25
N LEU A 302 5.56 -19.11 -11.94
CA LEU A 302 6.03 -17.99 -11.14
C LEU A 302 7.55 -17.84 -11.21
N ASN A 303 8.27 -18.93 -11.13
CA ASN A 303 9.73 -18.95 -11.25
C ASN A 303 10.21 -18.41 -12.62
N ILE A 304 9.56 -18.82 -13.72
CA ILE A 304 9.83 -18.31 -15.07
C ILE A 304 9.53 -16.80 -15.16
N LEU A 305 8.40 -16.36 -14.62
CA LEU A 305 8.02 -14.93 -14.65
C LEU A 305 8.95 -14.09 -13.77
N CYS A 306 9.32 -14.58 -12.61
CA CYS A 306 10.28 -13.90 -11.75
C CYS A 306 11.66 -13.77 -12.41
N LYS A 307 12.15 -14.81 -13.07
CA LYS A 307 13.38 -14.76 -13.89
C LYS A 307 13.25 -13.77 -15.05
N LYS A 308 12.15 -13.83 -15.80
CA LYS A 308 11.86 -12.91 -16.93
C LYS A 308 11.89 -11.44 -16.50
N TYR A 309 11.43 -11.13 -15.31
CA TYR A 309 11.38 -9.76 -14.79
C TYR A 309 12.56 -9.43 -13.88
N HIS A 310 13.58 -10.29 -13.81
CA HIS A 310 14.76 -10.13 -12.95
C HIS A 310 14.40 -9.90 -11.47
N LEU A 311 13.39 -10.61 -10.97
CA LEU A 311 12.93 -10.54 -9.58
C LEU A 311 13.60 -11.60 -8.69
N ILE A 312 14.16 -12.65 -9.30
CA ILE A 312 14.93 -13.74 -8.67
C ILE A 312 16.30 -13.81 -9.33
N ILE A 313 17.35 -14.14 -8.58
CA ILE A 313 18.71 -14.36 -9.07
C ILE A 313 18.82 -15.73 -9.77
#